data_b43935ad5b9aabe78f668b58219e8801
#
_entry.id   b43935ad5b9aabe78f668b58219e8801
#
_cell.length_a   1.000
_cell.length_b   1.000
_cell.length_c   1.000
_cell.angle_alpha   90.00
_cell.angle_beta   90.00
_cell.angle_gamma   90.00
#
_symmetry.space_group_name_H-M   'P 1'
#
loop_
_entity.id
_entity.type
_entity.pdbx_description
1 polymer ?
#
loop_
_entity_poly.entity_id
_entity_poly.type
_entity_poly.pdbx_seq_one_letter_code
_entity_poly.pdbx_strand_id
1 'polypeptide(L)'
;MDILERLEHFKDYKYMKRNQEEEIRKQEAIVHACDAMHLPDSLKNQLFQDVQEAKGKLIAIELEEQREGQELESFLNEYIQDDRIRYILCRHYIQQKSLLEVSKKISLSYGYTKMLSSKGKQMVKKVVIE
;
A
#
# COMPACT_ATOMS: atom_id res chain seq x y z
N MET A 1 7.48 1.24 15.22
CA MET A 1 7.22 2.31 14.23
C MET A 1 6.03 3.15 14.71
N ASP A 2 6.18 4.46 14.83
CA ASP A 2 5.08 5.32 15.26
C ASP A 2 4.06 5.50 14.13
N ILE A 3 2.94 6.17 14.43
CA ILE A 3 1.85 6.30 13.45
C ILE A 3 2.28 7.12 12.24
N LEU A 4 3.05 8.19 12.43
CA LEU A 4 3.51 8.99 11.31
C LEU A 4 4.42 8.18 10.38
N GLU A 5 5.35 7.41 10.95
CA GLU A 5 6.19 6.50 10.18
C GLU A 5 5.37 5.46 9.44
N ARG A 6 4.34 4.88 10.07
CA ARG A 6 3.43 3.93 9.42
C ARG A 6 2.71 4.58 8.25
N LEU A 7 2.22 5.82 8.40
CA LEU A 7 1.61 6.57 7.29
C LEU A 7 2.59 6.78 6.14
N GLU A 8 3.81 7.21 6.46
CA GLU A 8 4.82 7.49 5.45
C GLU A 8 5.28 6.22 4.70
N HIS A 9 5.32 5.08 5.39
CA HIS A 9 5.72 3.80 4.81
C HIS A 9 4.58 3.01 4.17
N PHE A 10 3.33 3.46 4.29
CA PHE A 10 2.19 2.75 3.71
C PHE A 10 2.33 2.55 2.20
N LYS A 11 2.95 3.50 1.51
CA LYS A 11 3.23 3.41 0.07
C LYS A 11 4.11 2.21 -0.31
N ASP A 12 4.84 1.64 0.65
CA ASP A 12 5.73 0.51 0.39
C ASP A 12 4.95 -0.73 -0.05
N TYR A 13 3.69 -0.89 0.38
CA TYR A 13 2.85 -2.00 -0.06
C TYR A 13 2.66 -2.01 -1.57
N LYS A 14 2.57 -0.84 -2.19
CA LYS A 14 2.44 -0.73 -3.65
C LYS A 14 3.66 -1.34 -4.35
N TYR A 15 4.85 -1.07 -3.85
CA TYR A 15 6.09 -1.62 -4.40
C TYR A 15 6.22 -3.12 -4.11
N MET A 16 5.86 -3.55 -2.91
CA MET A 16 5.86 -4.98 -2.55
C MET A 16 4.93 -5.78 -3.46
N LYS A 17 3.72 -5.27 -3.71
CA LYS A 17 2.76 -5.92 -4.61
C LYS A 17 3.30 -5.98 -6.04
N ARG A 18 3.86 -4.89 -6.53
CA ARG A 18 4.43 -4.83 -7.89
C ARG A 18 5.57 -5.82 -8.05
N ASN A 19 6.46 -5.89 -7.08
CA ASN A 19 7.58 -6.85 -7.12
C ASN A 19 7.07 -8.29 -7.09
N GLN A 20 6.05 -8.58 -6.29
CA GLN A 20 5.47 -9.92 -6.21
C GLN A 20 4.74 -10.30 -7.49
N GLU A 21 3.99 -9.36 -8.09
CA GLU A 21 3.33 -9.58 -9.38
C GLU A 21 4.34 -9.88 -10.49
N GLU A 22 5.48 -9.17 -10.49
CA GLU A 22 6.55 -9.42 -11.44
C GLU A 22 7.17 -10.81 -11.25
N GLU A 23 7.38 -11.23 -10.00
CA GLU A 23 7.88 -12.57 -9.66
C GLU A 23 6.92 -13.65 -10.17
N ILE A 24 5.61 -13.45 -9.98
CA ILE A 24 4.58 -14.37 -10.50
C ILE A 24 4.68 -14.47 -12.02
N ARG A 25 4.80 -13.34 -12.71
CA ARG A 25 4.91 -13.34 -14.19
C ARG A 25 6.15 -14.11 -14.65
N LYS A 26 7.29 -13.94 -13.98
CA LYS A 26 8.51 -14.68 -14.30
C LYS A 26 8.33 -16.18 -14.11
N GLN A 27 7.71 -16.60 -13.01
CA GLN A 27 7.48 -18.01 -12.73
C GLN A 27 6.47 -18.61 -13.68
N GLU A 28 5.41 -17.89 -14.03
CA GLU A 28 4.43 -18.34 -15.02
C GLU A 28 5.08 -18.51 -16.41
N ALA A 29 6.00 -17.62 -16.79
CA ALA A 29 6.73 -17.72 -18.03
C ALA A 29 7.61 -18.99 -18.05
N ILE A 30 8.25 -19.33 -16.92
CA ILE A 30 9.04 -20.55 -16.79
C ILE A 30 8.15 -21.79 -16.95
N VAL A 31 7.00 -21.82 -16.30
CA VAL A 31 6.04 -22.94 -16.42
C VAL A 31 5.61 -23.09 -17.88
N HIS A 32 5.29 -21.99 -18.54
CA HIS A 32 4.85 -22.01 -19.93
C HIS A 32 5.95 -22.52 -20.87
N ALA A 33 7.19 -22.08 -20.65
CA ALA A 33 8.34 -22.57 -21.43
C ALA A 33 8.59 -24.07 -21.20
N CYS A 34 8.43 -24.53 -19.95
CA CYS A 34 8.63 -25.94 -19.60
C CYS A 34 7.57 -26.85 -20.22
N ASP A 35 6.33 -26.38 -20.40
CA ASP A 35 5.29 -27.14 -21.10
C ASP A 35 5.69 -27.44 -22.54
N ALA A 36 6.34 -26.49 -23.20
CA ALA A 36 6.84 -26.69 -24.58
C ALA A 36 8.02 -27.65 -24.64
N MET A 37 8.74 -27.86 -23.53
CA MET A 37 9.93 -28.70 -23.46
C MET A 37 9.65 -30.16 -23.06
N HIS A 38 8.40 -30.51 -22.79
CA HIS A 38 7.99 -31.87 -22.40
C HIS A 38 8.74 -32.41 -21.17
N LEU A 39 8.83 -31.58 -20.11
CA LEU A 39 9.51 -31.99 -18.90
C LEU A 39 8.72 -33.07 -18.12
N PRO A 40 9.39 -33.81 -17.20
CA PRO A 40 8.70 -34.78 -16.34
C PRO A 40 7.60 -34.13 -15.50
N ASP A 41 6.50 -34.86 -15.25
CA ASP A 41 5.34 -34.37 -14.50
C ASP A 41 5.70 -33.90 -13.11
N SER A 42 6.63 -34.58 -12.42
CA SER A 42 7.07 -34.19 -11.09
C SER A 42 7.68 -32.79 -11.07
N LEU A 43 8.46 -32.45 -12.10
CA LEU A 43 9.07 -31.11 -12.21
C LEU A 43 8.02 -30.06 -12.57
N LYS A 44 7.09 -30.39 -13.48
CA LYS A 44 5.98 -29.50 -13.84
C LYS A 44 5.11 -29.19 -12.64
N ASN A 45 4.80 -30.19 -11.81
CA ASN A 45 3.99 -30.02 -10.61
C ASN A 45 4.70 -29.11 -9.60
N GLN A 46 6.01 -29.27 -9.43
CA GLN A 46 6.78 -28.41 -8.54
C GLN A 46 6.78 -26.96 -9.01
N LEU A 47 6.98 -26.74 -10.31
CA LEU A 47 6.95 -25.38 -10.88
C LEU A 47 5.57 -24.74 -10.75
N PHE A 48 4.52 -25.52 -10.97
CA PHE A 48 3.14 -25.05 -10.77
C PHE A 48 2.88 -24.68 -9.31
N GLN A 49 3.36 -25.51 -8.38
CA GLN A 49 3.23 -25.24 -6.95
C GLN A 49 3.95 -23.96 -6.55
N ASP A 50 5.14 -23.70 -7.10
CA ASP A 50 5.90 -22.49 -6.85
C ASP A 50 5.10 -21.24 -7.29
N VAL A 51 4.40 -21.31 -8.42
CA VAL A 51 3.51 -20.23 -8.87
C VAL A 51 2.38 -20.02 -7.88
N GLN A 52 1.75 -21.09 -7.38
CA GLN A 52 0.67 -20.98 -6.41
C GLN A 52 1.14 -20.36 -5.09
N GLU A 53 2.33 -20.71 -4.63
CA GLU A 53 2.93 -20.11 -3.44
C GLU A 53 3.18 -18.60 -3.65
N ALA A 54 3.69 -18.22 -4.81
CA ALA A 54 3.93 -16.82 -5.14
C ALA A 54 2.62 -16.01 -5.17
N LYS A 55 1.55 -16.59 -5.72
CA LYS A 55 0.21 -15.98 -5.71
C LYS A 55 -0.33 -15.84 -4.29
N GLY A 56 -0.09 -16.85 -3.44
CA GLY A 56 -0.47 -16.80 -2.03
C GLY A 56 0.23 -15.66 -1.29
N LYS A 57 1.51 -15.42 -1.57
CA LYS A 57 2.26 -14.31 -1.00
C LYS A 57 1.68 -12.96 -1.41
N LEU A 58 1.25 -12.81 -2.65
CA LEU A 58 0.60 -11.59 -3.12
C LEU A 58 -0.70 -11.32 -2.35
N ILE A 59 -1.52 -12.35 -2.17
CA ILE A 59 -2.77 -12.24 -1.40
C ILE A 59 -2.47 -11.82 0.03
N ALA A 60 -1.43 -12.38 0.66
CA ALA A 60 -1.03 -12.03 2.01
C ALA A 60 -0.62 -10.56 2.11
N ILE A 61 0.12 -10.05 1.12
CA ILE A 61 0.52 -8.63 1.06
C ILE A 61 -0.72 -7.74 0.94
N GLU A 62 -1.67 -8.10 0.07
CA GLU A 62 -2.92 -7.34 -0.12
C GLU A 62 -3.77 -7.28 1.15
N LEU A 63 -3.88 -8.40 1.86
CA LEU A 63 -4.63 -8.45 3.12
C LEU A 63 -3.96 -7.62 4.21
N GLU A 64 -2.64 -7.65 4.28
CA GLU A 64 -1.89 -6.84 5.24
C GLU A 64 -2.03 -5.35 4.93
N GLU A 65 -1.97 -4.97 3.65
CA GLU A 65 -2.21 -3.59 3.21
C GLU A 65 -3.60 -3.12 3.62
N GLN A 66 -4.61 -3.93 3.39
CA GLN A 66 -5.98 -3.60 3.73
C GLN A 66 -6.15 -3.39 5.24
N ARG A 67 -5.59 -4.28 6.04
CA ARG A 67 -5.64 -4.18 7.51
C ARG A 67 -4.93 -2.92 8.00
N GLU A 68 -3.72 -2.67 7.49
CA GLU A 68 -2.94 -1.50 7.88
C GLU A 68 -3.66 -0.20 7.49
N GLY A 69 -4.22 -0.15 6.27
CA GLY A 69 -4.98 1.01 5.81
C GLY A 69 -6.20 1.29 6.68
N GLN A 70 -6.91 0.25 7.09
CA GLN A 70 -8.07 0.39 7.97
C GLN A 70 -7.68 0.89 9.37
N GLU A 71 -6.59 0.37 9.92
CA GLU A 71 -6.08 0.81 11.23
C GLU A 71 -5.66 2.28 11.18
N LEU A 72 -4.92 2.69 10.14
CA LEU A 72 -4.48 4.06 9.98
C LEU A 72 -5.65 5.02 9.78
N GLU A 73 -6.63 4.63 8.97
CA GLU A 73 -7.83 5.44 8.76
C GLU A 73 -8.63 5.60 10.05
N SER A 74 -8.79 4.53 10.81
CA SER A 74 -9.48 4.58 12.12
C SER A 74 -8.75 5.49 13.08
N PHE A 75 -7.41 5.44 13.10
CA PHE A 75 -6.60 6.33 13.92
C PHE A 75 -6.84 7.80 13.54
N LEU A 76 -6.79 8.11 12.26
CA LEU A 76 -7.01 9.49 11.80
C LEU A 76 -8.42 9.98 12.14
N ASN A 77 -9.42 9.12 12.00
CA ASN A 77 -10.81 9.45 12.34
C ASN A 77 -10.96 9.73 13.84
N GLU A 78 -10.23 9.03 14.68
CA GLU A 78 -10.30 9.19 16.13
C GLU A 78 -9.55 10.41 16.63
N TYR A 79 -8.34 10.67 16.14
CA TYR A 79 -7.43 11.65 16.71
C TYR A 79 -7.32 12.96 15.94
N ILE A 80 -7.75 13.01 14.69
CA ILE A 80 -7.72 14.24 13.89
C ILE A 80 -9.13 14.77 13.73
N GLN A 81 -9.45 15.83 14.44
CA GLN A 81 -10.81 16.39 14.47
C GLN A 81 -11.11 17.33 13.29
N ASP A 82 -10.10 17.96 12.72
CA ASP A 82 -10.27 18.85 11.57
C ASP A 82 -10.56 18.01 10.31
N ASP A 83 -11.75 18.17 9.76
CA ASP A 83 -12.20 17.37 8.60
C ASP A 83 -11.30 17.55 7.38
N ARG A 84 -10.82 18.78 7.13
CA ARG A 84 -9.96 19.04 5.98
C ARG A 84 -8.59 18.40 6.13
N ILE A 85 -8.00 18.50 7.31
CA ILE A 85 -6.71 17.89 7.60
C ILE A 85 -6.82 16.37 7.51
N ARG A 86 -7.84 15.79 8.11
CA ARG A 86 -8.10 14.36 8.07
C ARG A 86 -8.24 13.86 6.63
N TYR A 87 -9.03 14.57 5.83
CA TYR A 87 -9.22 14.25 4.41
C TYR A 87 -7.89 14.28 3.65
N ILE A 88 -7.09 15.33 3.85
CA ILE A 88 -5.78 15.46 3.19
C ILE A 88 -4.87 14.30 3.56
N LEU A 89 -4.77 13.98 4.85
CA LEU A 89 -3.90 12.89 5.29
C LEU A 89 -4.37 11.54 4.75
N CYS A 90 -5.66 11.26 4.78
CA CYS A 90 -6.21 10.00 4.24
C CYS A 90 -5.95 9.88 2.74
N ARG A 91 -6.24 10.92 1.97
CA ARG A 91 -6.06 10.88 0.52
C ARG A 91 -4.60 10.78 0.12
N HIS A 92 -3.73 11.51 0.80
CA HIS A 92 -2.32 11.55 0.46
C HIS A 92 -1.57 10.29 0.89
N TYR A 93 -1.72 9.88 2.17
CA TYR A 93 -0.94 8.76 2.71
C TYR A 93 -1.57 7.40 2.45
N ILE A 94 -2.88 7.26 2.63
CA ILE A 94 -3.55 5.96 2.51
C ILE A 94 -3.95 5.69 1.06
N GLN A 95 -4.56 6.66 0.39
CA GLN A 95 -4.98 6.49 -1.00
C GLN A 95 -3.89 6.87 -2.00
N GLN A 96 -2.75 7.36 -1.52
CA GLN A 96 -1.55 7.65 -2.31
C GLN A 96 -1.78 8.63 -3.45
N LYS A 97 -2.62 9.64 -3.21
CA LYS A 97 -2.83 10.74 -4.14
C LYS A 97 -1.80 11.84 -3.87
N SER A 98 -1.33 12.52 -4.92
CA SER A 98 -0.44 13.65 -4.74
C SER A 98 -1.16 14.80 -4.03
N LEU A 99 -0.42 15.64 -3.32
CA LEU A 99 -1.01 16.82 -2.67
C LEU A 99 -1.64 17.76 -3.68
N LEU A 100 -1.11 17.83 -4.90
CA LEU A 100 -1.69 18.63 -5.97
C LEU A 100 -3.08 18.12 -6.36
N GLU A 101 -3.24 16.79 -6.54
CA GLU A 101 -4.53 16.18 -6.83
C GLU A 101 -5.53 16.42 -5.69
N VAL A 102 -5.08 16.26 -4.44
CA VAL A 102 -5.92 16.50 -3.27
C VAL A 102 -6.38 17.95 -3.22
N SER A 103 -5.48 18.91 -3.48
CA SER A 103 -5.82 20.33 -3.47
C SER A 103 -6.90 20.68 -4.49
N LYS A 104 -6.84 20.10 -5.68
CA LYS A 104 -7.84 20.28 -6.73
C LYS A 104 -9.19 19.72 -6.30
N LYS A 105 -9.20 18.57 -5.66
CA LYS A 105 -10.43 17.89 -5.22
C LYS A 105 -11.20 18.69 -4.18
N ILE A 106 -10.50 19.35 -3.25
CA ILE A 106 -11.10 20.11 -2.16
C ILE A 106 -11.16 21.62 -2.45
N SER A 107 -10.79 22.03 -3.66
CA SER A 107 -10.84 23.42 -4.12
C SER A 107 -10.01 24.37 -3.22
N LEU A 108 -8.86 23.92 -2.74
CA LEU A 108 -7.90 24.72 -2.00
C LEU A 108 -6.63 24.93 -2.85
N SER A 109 -5.89 25.99 -2.57
CA SER A 109 -4.60 26.18 -3.23
C SER A 109 -3.62 25.08 -2.81
N TYR A 110 -2.67 24.79 -3.70
CA TYR A 110 -1.63 23.79 -3.41
C TYR A 110 -0.81 24.17 -2.18
N GLY A 111 -0.43 25.45 -2.06
CA GLY A 111 0.35 25.94 -0.92
C GLY A 111 -0.39 25.78 0.41
N TYR A 112 -1.68 26.11 0.42
CA TYR A 112 -2.52 25.95 1.61
C TYR A 112 -2.69 24.47 1.97
N THR A 113 -2.89 23.62 0.98
CA THR A 113 -2.98 22.16 1.19
C THR A 113 -1.70 21.61 1.78
N LYS A 114 -0.53 22.03 1.29
CA LYS A 114 0.76 21.63 1.86
C LYS A 114 0.90 22.08 3.31
N MET A 115 0.46 23.29 3.62
CA MET A 115 0.49 23.81 4.99
C MET A 115 -0.40 22.95 5.92
N LEU A 116 -1.63 22.62 5.47
CA LEU A 116 -2.53 21.78 6.24
C LEU A 116 -1.97 20.37 6.42
N SER A 117 -1.33 19.80 5.39
CA SER A 117 -0.67 18.51 5.48
C SER A 117 0.44 18.52 6.54
N SER A 118 1.29 19.54 6.54
CA SER A 118 2.35 19.70 7.53
C SER A 118 1.80 19.84 8.94
N LYS A 119 0.73 20.61 9.09
CA LYS A 119 0.04 20.77 10.38
C LYS A 119 -0.52 19.42 10.85
N GLY A 120 -1.10 18.66 9.95
CA GLY A 120 -1.62 17.33 10.23
C GLY A 120 -0.54 16.37 10.72
N LYS A 121 0.64 16.40 10.09
CA LYS A 121 1.80 15.59 10.53
C LYS A 121 2.19 15.94 11.97
N GLN A 122 2.21 17.23 12.32
CA GLN A 122 2.54 17.65 13.67
C GLN A 122 1.49 17.18 14.67
N MET A 123 0.21 17.21 14.28
CA MET A 123 -0.87 16.70 15.12
C MET A 123 -0.72 15.20 15.37
N VAL A 124 -0.39 14.42 14.34
CA VAL A 124 -0.16 12.98 14.47
C VAL A 124 1.01 12.69 15.40
N LYS A 125 2.11 13.44 15.28
CA LYS A 125 3.28 13.27 16.14
C LYS A 125 2.98 13.50 17.61
N LYS A 126 2.04 14.38 17.93
CA LYS A 126 1.68 14.73 19.31
C LYS A 126 0.77 13.70 19.98
N VAL A 127 0.20 12.79 19.22
CA VAL A 127 -0.66 11.75 19.78
C VAL A 127 0.22 10.67 20.40
N VAL A 128 0.02 10.46 21.70
CA VAL A 128 0.69 9.39 22.44
C VAL A 128 -0.30 8.25 22.61
N ILE A 129 0.06 7.08 22.09
CA ILE A 129 -0.75 5.87 22.24
C ILE A 129 -0.12 5.03 23.34
N GLU A 130 -0.88 4.79 24.39
CA GLU A 130 -0.47 3.94 25.50
C GLU A 130 -0.95 2.49 25.29
#